data_2c82599d9586664de9cd8f4660ae1ae8
#
_entry.id   2c82599d9586664de9cd8f4660ae1ae8
#
_cell.length_a   1.000
_cell.length_b   1.000
_cell.length_c   1.000
_cell.angle_alpha   90.00
_cell.angle_beta   90.00
_cell.angle_gamma   90.00
#
_symmetry.space_group_name_H-M   'P 1'
#
loop_
_entity.id
_entity.type
_entity.pdbx_description
1 polymer ?
#
loop_
_entity_poly.entity_id
_entity_poly.type
_entity_poly.pdbx_seq_one_letter_code
_entity_poly.pdbx_strand_id
1 'polypeptide(L)'
;DEEVIYKEEHGKLFYLRYKIEGEDGYAVVATTRPETIMGDTAMCINPNDPKNQHLKGKKVIVPLVGRVIPVIEDDYVDIEFGTGCLKVTPAHDVNDYMLGEKYNLPSIDIFNDNGTISEAAGMYIGMDRFDVRKQIEKDLEAAGLLEKTEAYTNKVGYSERTNVVIEPKLSMQWFLKMEHLAQIALEPVMKDDIKFYPAKYKNTYRHWMEDIKDWGISRQ
;
A
#
# COMPACT_ATOMS: atom_id res chain seq x y z
N ASP A 1 -5.42 3.45 -13.22
CA ASP A 1 -6.39 4.16 -12.37
C ASP A 1 -7.64 4.64 -13.13
N GLU A 2 -7.57 4.84 -14.46
CA GLU A 2 -8.69 5.33 -15.27
C GLU A 2 -9.87 4.34 -15.39
N GLU A 3 -9.64 3.05 -15.11
CA GLU A 3 -10.65 1.99 -15.19
C GLU A 3 -11.12 1.53 -13.79
N VAL A 4 -10.83 2.34 -12.74
CA VAL A 4 -11.21 2.03 -11.35
C VAL A 4 -12.42 2.83 -10.94
N ILE A 5 -13.48 2.15 -10.51
CA ILE A 5 -14.67 2.76 -9.93
C ILE A 5 -14.63 2.53 -8.42
N TYR A 6 -14.75 3.60 -7.64
CA TYR A 6 -14.80 3.50 -6.19
C TYR A 6 -16.24 3.37 -5.70
N LYS A 7 -16.51 2.34 -4.88
CA LYS A 7 -17.79 2.10 -4.24
C LYS A 7 -17.65 2.14 -2.73
N GLU A 8 -18.67 2.63 -2.05
CA GLU A 8 -18.74 2.53 -0.60
C GLU A 8 -19.11 1.11 -0.20
N GLU A 9 -18.29 0.51 0.65
CA GLU A 9 -18.50 -0.82 1.20
C GLU A 9 -18.61 -0.75 2.73
N HIS A 10 -19.62 -1.43 3.26
CA HIS A 10 -19.79 -1.60 4.69
C HIS A 10 -19.04 -2.84 5.14
N GLY A 11 -17.93 -2.62 5.83
CA GLY A 11 -17.05 -3.67 6.31
C GLY A 11 -16.74 -3.54 7.79
N LYS A 12 -15.60 -4.07 8.17
CA LYS A 12 -15.06 -4.02 9.53
C LYS A 12 -13.67 -3.39 9.53
N LEU A 13 -13.37 -2.67 10.57
CA LEU A 13 -12.01 -2.27 10.94
C LEU A 13 -11.55 -3.21 12.06
N PHE A 14 -10.44 -3.89 11.82
CA PHE A 14 -9.85 -4.87 12.72
C PHE A 14 -8.68 -4.24 13.48
N TYR A 15 -8.67 -4.34 14.80
CA TYR A 15 -7.59 -3.86 15.66
C TYR A 15 -6.74 -5.06 16.07
N LEU A 16 -5.51 -5.14 15.52
CA LEU A 16 -4.61 -6.29 15.62
C LEU A 16 -3.45 -5.99 16.57
N ARG A 17 -3.12 -6.94 17.44
CA ARG A 17 -2.02 -6.86 18.41
C ARG A 17 -0.76 -7.48 17.83
N TYR A 18 0.25 -6.65 17.61
CA TYR A 18 1.60 -7.07 17.24
C TYR A 18 2.45 -7.09 18.50
N LYS A 19 2.90 -8.27 18.91
CA LYS A 19 3.75 -8.41 20.11
C LYS A 19 5.09 -7.68 19.89
N ILE A 20 5.55 -6.96 20.90
CA ILE A 20 6.87 -6.32 20.86
C ILE A 20 7.92 -7.40 21.07
N GLU A 21 8.97 -7.44 20.23
CA GLU A 21 10.04 -8.44 20.34
C GLU A 21 10.85 -8.22 21.62
N GLY A 22 11.02 -9.28 22.42
CA GLY A 22 11.89 -9.28 23.58
C GLY A 22 11.35 -8.60 24.84
N GLU A 23 10.12 -8.09 24.82
CA GLU A 23 9.50 -7.48 25.99
C GLU A 23 7.98 -7.71 26.03
N ASP A 24 7.38 -7.43 27.17
CA ASP A 24 5.94 -7.49 27.31
C ASP A 24 5.27 -6.28 26.66
N GLY A 25 4.13 -6.51 26.01
CA GLY A 25 3.33 -5.47 25.37
C GLY A 25 3.06 -5.70 23.90
N TYR A 26 2.22 -4.83 23.36
CA TYR A 26 1.74 -4.90 21.98
C TYR A 26 1.71 -3.51 21.35
N ALA A 27 2.03 -3.47 20.06
CA ALA A 27 1.61 -2.39 19.19
C ALA A 27 0.27 -2.78 18.56
N VAL A 28 -0.68 -1.85 18.49
CA VAL A 28 -2.01 -2.12 17.94
C VAL A 28 -2.15 -1.41 16.60
N VAL A 29 -2.54 -2.17 15.58
CA VAL A 29 -2.76 -1.67 14.21
C VAL A 29 -4.24 -1.78 13.87
N ALA A 30 -4.81 -0.78 13.21
CA ALA A 30 -6.15 -0.82 12.67
C ALA A 30 -6.10 -1.06 11.15
N THR A 31 -6.78 -2.10 10.66
CA THR A 31 -6.82 -2.43 9.23
C THR A 31 -8.18 -2.93 8.78
N THR A 32 -8.56 -2.63 7.55
CA THR A 32 -9.74 -3.21 6.88
C THR A 32 -9.41 -4.52 6.17
N ARG A 33 -8.11 -4.86 6.04
CA ARG A 33 -7.60 -5.98 5.25
C ARG A 33 -6.67 -6.87 6.09
N PRO A 34 -7.22 -7.59 7.10
CA PRO A 34 -6.40 -8.42 7.99
C PRO A 34 -5.68 -9.56 7.25
N GLU A 35 -6.19 -10.01 6.11
CA GLU A 35 -5.55 -11.04 5.27
C GLU A 35 -4.18 -10.61 4.73
N THR A 36 -3.88 -9.31 4.65
CA THR A 36 -2.60 -8.85 4.10
C THR A 36 -1.45 -8.85 5.10
N ILE A 37 -1.69 -9.13 6.38
CA ILE A 37 -0.62 -9.16 7.40
C ILE A 37 0.50 -10.16 7.05
N MET A 38 0.18 -11.22 6.31
CA MET A 38 1.17 -12.20 5.85
C MET A 38 2.26 -11.59 4.97
N GLY A 39 2.00 -10.43 4.36
CA GLY A 39 2.94 -9.67 3.54
C GLY A 39 3.60 -8.49 4.26
N ASP A 40 3.34 -8.29 5.55
CA ASP A 40 3.90 -7.15 6.30
C ASP A 40 5.41 -7.28 6.46
N THR A 41 6.11 -6.18 6.20
CA THR A 41 7.58 -6.11 6.27
C THR A 41 8.09 -5.01 7.19
N ALA A 42 7.22 -4.09 7.63
CA ALA A 42 7.49 -3.12 8.68
C ALA A 42 6.20 -2.69 9.38
N MET A 43 6.35 -2.05 10.52
CA MET A 43 5.35 -1.20 11.14
C MET A 43 5.84 0.25 11.06
N CYS A 44 4.97 1.19 10.73
CA CYS A 44 5.33 2.60 10.68
C CYS A 44 4.60 3.39 11.76
N ILE A 45 5.31 4.30 12.42
CA ILE A 45 4.78 5.25 13.40
C ILE A 45 5.19 6.67 13.03
N ASN A 46 4.42 7.65 13.46
CA ASN A 46 4.83 9.04 13.31
C ASN A 46 5.89 9.38 14.37
N PRO A 47 7.05 9.99 14.00
CA PRO A 47 8.11 10.34 14.94
C PRO A 47 7.65 11.32 16.03
N ASN A 48 6.57 12.06 15.80
CA ASN A 48 6.02 13.07 16.72
C ASN A 48 4.82 12.57 17.52
N ASP A 49 4.38 11.31 17.33
CA ASP A 49 3.25 10.74 18.06
C ASP A 49 3.64 10.36 19.51
N PRO A 50 3.14 11.05 20.53
CA PRO A 50 3.48 10.74 21.93
C PRO A 50 2.97 9.37 22.38
N LYS A 51 1.90 8.84 21.77
CA LYS A 51 1.30 7.54 22.12
C LYS A 51 2.21 6.38 21.78
N ASN A 52 2.94 6.49 20.66
CA ASN A 52 3.74 5.42 20.10
C ASN A 52 5.26 5.60 20.25
N GLN A 53 5.73 6.60 21.02
CA GLN A 53 7.15 6.86 21.30
C GLN A 53 7.89 5.64 21.85
N HIS A 54 7.20 4.81 22.64
CA HIS A 54 7.77 3.60 23.22
C HIS A 54 8.13 2.53 22.20
N LEU A 55 7.67 2.63 20.96
CA LEU A 55 7.94 1.70 19.86
C LEU A 55 9.18 2.06 19.04
N LYS A 56 9.74 3.26 19.23
CA LYS A 56 10.92 3.71 18.48
C LYS A 56 12.10 2.78 18.63
N GLY A 57 12.69 2.42 17.48
CA GLY A 57 13.86 1.54 17.42
C GLY A 57 13.58 0.08 17.80
N LYS A 58 12.33 -0.29 18.03
CA LYS A 58 11.93 -1.66 18.36
C LYS A 58 11.56 -2.46 17.13
N LYS A 59 11.30 -3.74 17.39
CA LYS A 59 10.75 -4.67 16.41
C LYS A 59 9.47 -5.27 16.96
N VAL A 60 8.59 -5.67 16.06
CA VAL A 60 7.31 -6.30 16.42
C VAL A 60 7.15 -7.62 15.66
N ILE A 61 6.30 -8.48 16.16
CA ILE A 61 6.05 -9.81 15.61
C ILE A 61 4.70 -9.78 14.91
N VAL A 62 4.70 -10.10 13.62
CA VAL A 62 3.47 -10.20 12.82
C VAL A 62 2.58 -11.31 13.41
N PRO A 63 1.30 -11.00 13.74
CA PRO A 63 0.36 -11.94 14.30
C PRO A 63 0.23 -13.21 13.45
N LEU A 64 0.10 -14.37 14.07
CA LEU A 64 -0.02 -15.70 13.45
C LEU A 64 1.20 -16.15 12.62
N VAL A 65 1.80 -15.23 11.86
CA VAL A 65 2.94 -15.48 10.96
C VAL A 65 4.25 -15.67 11.75
N GLY A 66 4.41 -14.93 12.84
CA GLY A 66 5.62 -15.00 13.68
C GLY A 66 6.84 -14.26 13.10
N ARG A 67 6.72 -13.59 11.96
CA ARG A 67 7.82 -12.82 11.37
C ARG A 67 8.11 -11.59 12.23
N VAL A 68 9.39 -11.38 12.53
CA VAL A 68 9.89 -10.17 13.20
C VAL A 68 10.10 -9.08 12.15
N ILE A 69 9.49 -7.92 12.34
CA ILE A 69 9.58 -6.77 11.46
C ILE A 69 10.01 -5.51 12.22
N PRO A 70 10.77 -4.60 11.60
CA PRO A 70 11.19 -3.35 12.24
C PRO A 70 10.02 -2.37 12.40
N VAL A 71 10.12 -1.52 13.41
CA VAL A 71 9.34 -0.29 13.50
C VAL A 71 10.13 0.83 12.84
N ILE A 72 9.57 1.44 11.80
CA ILE A 72 10.11 2.59 11.09
C ILE A 72 9.34 3.85 11.48
N GLU A 73 9.94 5.01 11.25
CA GLU A 73 9.36 6.31 11.60
C GLU A 73 9.16 7.16 10.36
N ASP A 74 7.93 7.62 10.12
CA ASP A 74 7.60 8.49 8.99
C ASP A 74 6.43 9.42 9.33
N ASP A 75 6.52 10.68 8.93
CA ASP A 75 5.46 11.69 9.08
C ASP A 75 4.26 11.44 8.15
N TYR A 76 4.35 10.48 7.25
CA TYR A 76 3.22 9.98 6.48
C TYR A 76 2.08 9.44 7.37
N VAL A 77 2.41 8.88 8.54
CA VAL A 77 1.41 8.33 9.46
C VAL A 77 0.66 9.45 10.16
N ASP A 78 -0.65 9.49 9.96
CA ASP A 78 -1.54 10.42 10.64
C ASP A 78 -1.71 10.00 12.11
N ILE A 79 -1.31 10.88 13.03
CA ILE A 79 -1.37 10.67 14.50
C ILE A 79 -2.81 10.54 15.01
N GLU A 80 -3.76 11.20 14.35
CA GLU A 80 -5.17 11.22 14.76
C GLU A 80 -5.98 10.07 14.15
N PHE A 81 -5.43 9.37 13.14
CA PHE A 81 -6.12 8.27 12.51
C PHE A 81 -5.83 6.93 13.19
N GLY A 82 -6.89 6.23 13.60
CA GLY A 82 -6.81 4.87 14.16
C GLY A 82 -5.97 4.82 15.45
N THR A 83 -4.90 4.04 15.41
CA THR A 83 -4.00 3.84 16.55
C THR A 83 -2.71 4.65 16.46
N GLY A 84 -2.47 5.34 15.35
CA GLY A 84 -1.18 5.97 15.02
C GLY A 84 -0.08 4.96 14.64
N CYS A 85 -0.42 3.67 14.53
CA CYS A 85 0.47 2.62 14.02
C CYS A 85 -0.06 2.12 12.67
N LEU A 86 0.78 2.12 11.66
CA LEU A 86 0.49 1.63 10.32
C LEU A 86 1.27 0.35 10.05
N LYS A 87 0.60 -0.73 9.67
CA LYS A 87 1.27 -1.90 9.10
C LYS A 87 1.71 -1.58 7.67
N VAL A 88 2.87 -2.03 7.25
CA VAL A 88 3.43 -1.74 5.93
C VAL A 88 3.54 -3.03 5.12
N THR A 89 2.75 -3.10 4.03
CA THR A 89 2.66 -4.24 3.11
C THR A 89 3.01 -3.78 1.68
N PRO A 90 4.29 -3.61 1.34
CA PRO A 90 4.71 -2.95 0.09
C PRO A 90 4.19 -3.61 -1.19
N ALA A 91 3.93 -4.92 -1.16
CA ALA A 91 3.43 -5.63 -2.34
C ALA A 91 1.95 -5.36 -2.65
N HIS A 92 1.15 -4.89 -1.68
CA HIS A 92 -0.32 -4.86 -1.77
C HIS A 92 -0.97 -3.53 -1.41
N ASP A 93 -0.18 -2.47 -1.27
CA ASP A 93 -0.67 -1.11 -1.10
C ASP A 93 0.30 -0.12 -1.75
N VAL A 94 -0.23 0.85 -2.51
CA VAL A 94 0.58 1.81 -3.26
C VAL A 94 1.38 2.74 -2.33
N ASN A 95 0.78 3.17 -1.22
CA ASN A 95 1.45 4.04 -0.26
C ASN A 95 2.50 3.25 0.53
N ASP A 96 2.18 2.01 0.90
CA ASP A 96 3.13 1.10 1.56
C ASP A 96 4.31 0.76 0.65
N TYR A 97 4.08 0.68 -0.68
CA TYR A 97 5.15 0.50 -1.66
C TYR A 97 6.13 1.68 -1.63
N MET A 98 5.63 2.91 -1.57
CA MET A 98 6.49 4.10 -1.49
C MET A 98 7.32 4.12 -0.19
N LEU A 99 6.73 3.71 0.94
CA LEU A 99 7.47 3.50 2.19
C LEU A 99 8.50 2.38 2.04
N GLY A 100 8.14 1.30 1.34
CA GLY A 100 9.03 0.19 1.02
C GLY A 100 10.29 0.64 0.27
N GLU A 101 10.13 1.44 -0.77
CA GLU A 101 11.24 2.02 -1.52
C GLU A 101 12.08 2.98 -0.66
N LYS A 102 11.43 3.89 0.10
CA LYS A 102 12.11 4.86 0.97
C LYS A 102 12.97 4.21 2.04
N TYR A 103 12.51 3.11 2.64
CA TYR A 103 13.18 2.41 3.74
C TYR A 103 13.83 1.09 3.32
N ASN A 104 13.89 0.81 2.01
CA ASN A 104 14.47 -0.41 1.45
C ASN A 104 13.89 -1.70 2.11
N LEU A 105 12.58 -1.74 2.24
CA LEU A 105 11.87 -2.88 2.81
C LEU A 105 11.66 -3.98 1.75
N PRO A 106 11.69 -5.27 2.15
CA PRO A 106 11.33 -6.33 1.22
C PRO A 106 9.84 -6.29 0.86
N SER A 107 9.52 -6.67 -0.37
CA SER A 107 8.15 -6.86 -0.85
C SER A 107 7.82 -8.34 -0.88
N ILE A 108 6.75 -8.75 -0.20
CA ILE A 108 6.28 -10.13 -0.14
C ILE A 108 4.92 -10.20 -0.82
N ASP A 109 4.88 -10.75 -2.03
CA ASP A 109 3.64 -10.93 -2.79
C ASP A 109 2.90 -12.18 -2.30
N ILE A 110 1.82 -11.94 -1.55
CA ILE A 110 1.01 -13.01 -0.94
C ILE A 110 -0.18 -13.47 -1.78
N PHE A 111 -0.37 -12.88 -2.98
CA PHE A 111 -1.48 -13.24 -3.84
C PHE A 111 -1.03 -13.83 -5.17
N ASN A 112 -1.70 -14.88 -5.59
CA ASN A 112 -1.64 -15.38 -6.96
C ASN A 112 -2.47 -14.46 -7.89
N ASP A 113 -2.29 -14.59 -9.20
CA ASP A 113 -2.98 -13.76 -10.19
C ASP A 113 -4.52 -13.92 -10.18
N ASN A 114 -5.01 -15.05 -9.67
CA ASN A 114 -6.44 -15.32 -9.50
C ASN A 114 -7.01 -14.85 -8.15
N GLY A 115 -6.23 -14.15 -7.33
CA GLY A 115 -6.65 -13.64 -6.02
C GLY A 115 -6.67 -14.66 -4.88
N THR A 116 -6.13 -15.87 -5.10
CA THR A 116 -5.88 -16.82 -4.01
C THR A 116 -4.55 -16.52 -3.32
N ILE A 117 -4.39 -17.05 -2.11
CA ILE A 117 -3.15 -16.87 -1.33
C ILE A 117 -2.02 -17.67 -1.96
N SER A 118 -0.86 -17.03 -2.12
CA SER A 118 0.37 -17.63 -2.67
C SER A 118 1.17 -18.39 -1.59
N GLU A 119 2.15 -19.17 -2.04
CA GLU A 119 3.09 -19.87 -1.15
C GLU A 119 3.92 -18.90 -0.28
N ALA A 120 4.19 -17.68 -0.78
CA ALA A 120 4.96 -16.68 -0.06
C ALA A 120 4.28 -16.21 1.26
N ALA A 121 2.96 -16.38 1.37
CA ALA A 121 2.22 -16.06 2.58
C ALA A 121 2.53 -17.01 3.75
N GLY A 122 2.95 -18.26 3.47
CA GLY A 122 3.29 -19.28 4.46
C GLY A 122 2.10 -19.94 5.15
N MET A 123 0.88 -19.40 5.00
CA MET A 123 -0.36 -19.94 5.55
C MET A 123 -1.54 -19.63 4.63
N TYR A 124 -2.65 -20.35 4.78
CA TYR A 124 -3.88 -20.24 3.96
C TYR A 124 -3.64 -20.43 2.46
N ILE A 125 -2.57 -21.09 2.04
CA ILE A 125 -2.14 -21.25 0.65
C ILE A 125 -3.28 -21.83 -0.21
N GLY A 126 -3.56 -21.17 -1.34
CA GLY A 126 -4.60 -21.57 -2.28
C GLY A 126 -6.04 -21.17 -1.91
N MET A 127 -6.25 -20.61 -0.70
CA MET A 127 -7.56 -20.09 -0.31
C MET A 127 -7.85 -18.74 -0.98
N ASP A 128 -9.13 -18.48 -1.25
CA ASP A 128 -9.58 -17.16 -1.71
C ASP A 128 -9.36 -16.08 -0.62
N ARG A 129 -8.89 -14.89 -1.02
CA ARG A 129 -8.54 -13.80 -0.09
C ARG A 129 -9.71 -13.35 0.80
N PHE A 130 -10.95 -13.39 0.31
CA PHE A 130 -12.12 -13.01 1.11
C PHE A 130 -12.52 -14.10 2.13
N ASP A 131 -12.27 -15.35 1.80
CA ASP A 131 -12.48 -16.44 2.76
C ASP A 131 -11.38 -16.44 3.82
N VAL A 132 -10.14 -16.11 3.43
CA VAL A 132 -9.05 -15.90 4.39
C VAL A 132 -9.37 -14.74 5.34
N ARG A 133 -9.95 -13.63 4.87
CA ARG A 133 -10.35 -12.51 5.74
C ARG A 133 -11.30 -12.96 6.85
N LYS A 134 -12.23 -13.88 6.55
CA LYS A 134 -13.15 -14.46 7.54
C LYS A 134 -12.46 -15.45 8.47
N GLN A 135 -11.53 -16.24 7.94
CA GLN A 135 -10.82 -17.25 8.72
C GLN A 135 -9.80 -16.63 9.67
N ILE A 136 -9.02 -15.65 9.17
CA ILE A 136 -7.98 -14.98 9.95
C ILE A 136 -8.56 -14.18 11.13
N GLU A 137 -9.78 -13.65 11.00
CA GLU A 137 -10.50 -13.02 12.13
C GLU A 137 -10.64 -14.00 13.29
N LYS A 138 -11.11 -15.23 13.01
CA LYS A 138 -11.28 -16.28 14.03
C LYS A 138 -9.96 -16.76 14.63
N ASP A 139 -8.95 -16.89 13.79
CA ASP A 139 -7.63 -17.37 14.24
C ASP A 139 -6.93 -16.32 15.10
N LEU A 140 -7.05 -15.04 14.76
CA LEU A 140 -6.56 -13.92 15.57
C LEU A 140 -7.30 -13.82 16.92
N GLU A 141 -8.62 -14.01 16.92
CA GLU A 141 -9.42 -14.05 18.13
C GLU A 141 -9.00 -15.21 19.04
N ALA A 142 -8.88 -16.41 18.48
CA ALA A 142 -8.44 -17.61 19.21
C ALA A 142 -7.03 -17.47 19.80
N ALA A 143 -6.14 -16.75 19.11
CA ALA A 143 -4.78 -16.46 19.58
C ALA A 143 -4.71 -15.28 20.58
N GLY A 144 -5.81 -14.57 20.84
CA GLY A 144 -5.83 -13.38 21.68
C GLY A 144 -5.14 -12.16 21.06
N LEU A 145 -4.97 -12.17 19.74
CA LEU A 145 -4.28 -11.13 18.95
C LEU A 145 -5.24 -10.17 18.23
N LEU A 146 -6.55 -10.41 18.33
CA LEU A 146 -7.59 -9.48 17.92
C LEU A 146 -8.05 -8.69 19.14
N GLU A 147 -7.82 -7.37 19.15
CA GLU A 147 -8.25 -6.51 20.27
C GLU A 147 -9.75 -6.22 20.20
N LYS A 148 -10.22 -5.79 19.04
CA LYS A 148 -11.63 -5.50 18.76
C LYS A 148 -11.87 -5.41 17.25
N THR A 149 -13.16 -5.39 16.89
CA THR A 149 -13.61 -5.01 15.55
C THR A 149 -14.65 -3.91 15.65
N GLU A 150 -14.69 -3.02 14.67
CA GLU A 150 -15.67 -1.95 14.58
C GLU A 150 -16.30 -1.95 13.19
N ALA A 151 -17.58 -1.57 13.09
CA ALA A 151 -18.19 -1.32 11.79
C ALA A 151 -17.50 -0.13 11.11
N TYR A 152 -17.10 -0.30 9.87
CA TYR A 152 -16.39 0.72 9.13
C TYR A 152 -16.84 0.77 7.68
N THR A 153 -17.09 1.97 7.17
CA THR A 153 -17.42 2.19 5.76
C THR A 153 -16.22 2.80 5.06
N ASN A 154 -15.74 2.15 4.02
CA ASN A 154 -14.61 2.63 3.21
C ASN A 154 -14.94 2.58 1.72
N LYS A 155 -14.16 3.30 0.94
CA LYS A 155 -14.23 3.25 -0.53
C LYS A 155 -13.31 2.16 -1.04
N VAL A 156 -13.89 1.20 -1.75
CA VAL A 156 -13.18 0.07 -2.35
C VAL A 156 -13.14 0.24 -3.87
N GLY A 157 -11.98 0.02 -4.47
CA GLY A 157 -11.79 0.07 -5.92
C GLY A 157 -12.32 -1.19 -6.59
N TYR A 158 -13.09 -1.01 -7.66
CA TYR A 158 -13.63 -2.05 -8.52
C TYR A 158 -13.18 -1.85 -9.95
N SER A 159 -12.94 -2.94 -10.67
CA SER A 159 -12.75 -2.88 -12.11
C SER A 159 -14.04 -2.45 -12.80
N GLU A 160 -13.98 -1.42 -13.63
CA GLU A 160 -15.12 -0.95 -14.41
C GLU A 160 -15.64 -2.06 -15.34
N ARG A 161 -14.75 -2.85 -15.91
CA ARG A 161 -15.12 -3.89 -16.90
C ARG A 161 -15.72 -5.15 -16.28
N THR A 162 -15.19 -5.60 -15.15
CA THR A 162 -15.55 -6.89 -14.57
C THR A 162 -16.35 -6.78 -13.28
N ASN A 163 -16.44 -5.57 -12.71
CA ASN A 163 -17.06 -5.30 -11.43
C ASN A 163 -16.52 -6.16 -10.27
N VAL A 164 -15.22 -6.50 -10.36
CA VAL A 164 -14.49 -7.26 -9.32
C VAL A 164 -13.65 -6.29 -8.51
N VAL A 165 -13.50 -6.54 -7.21
CA VAL A 165 -12.61 -5.77 -6.33
C VAL A 165 -11.17 -5.86 -6.83
N ILE A 166 -10.54 -4.69 -7.00
CA ILE A 166 -9.15 -4.59 -7.41
C ILE A 166 -8.23 -4.91 -6.24
N GLU A 167 -7.23 -5.72 -6.53
CA GLU A 167 -6.14 -6.04 -5.60
C GLU A 167 -4.85 -5.37 -6.09
N PRO A 168 -4.28 -4.40 -5.34
CA PRO A 168 -2.96 -3.88 -5.65
C PRO A 168 -1.93 -5.01 -5.63
N LYS A 169 -1.17 -5.14 -6.71
CA LYS A 169 -0.18 -6.17 -6.88
C LYS A 169 0.96 -5.65 -7.76
N LEU A 170 2.20 -5.98 -7.40
CA LEU A 170 3.36 -5.68 -8.23
C LEU A 170 3.37 -6.60 -9.45
N SER A 171 3.59 -6.04 -10.62
CA SER A 171 3.74 -6.79 -11.87
C SER A 171 4.81 -6.18 -12.76
N MET A 172 5.44 -7.02 -13.58
CA MET A 172 6.42 -6.55 -14.57
C MET A 172 5.70 -5.85 -15.72
N GLN A 173 6.00 -4.59 -15.93
CA GLN A 173 5.41 -3.75 -16.96
C GLN A 173 6.50 -3.10 -17.81
N TRP A 174 6.21 -2.87 -19.07
CA TRP A 174 7.07 -2.09 -19.93
C TRP A 174 6.77 -0.62 -19.79
N PHE A 175 7.83 0.17 -19.55
CA PHE A 175 7.77 1.62 -19.50
C PHE A 175 8.73 2.23 -20.53
N LEU A 176 8.26 3.26 -21.22
CA LEU A 176 9.10 4.14 -22.00
C LEU A 176 9.56 5.29 -21.11
N LYS A 177 10.88 5.45 -20.96
CA LYS A 177 11.46 6.58 -20.21
C LYS A 177 11.25 7.87 -21.00
N MET A 178 10.44 8.76 -20.45
CA MET A 178 9.96 9.95 -21.14
C MET A 178 10.81 11.19 -20.92
N GLU A 179 11.54 11.28 -19.81
CA GLU A 179 12.28 12.49 -19.41
C GLU A 179 13.18 13.03 -20.53
N HIS A 180 14.08 12.20 -21.07
CA HIS A 180 14.97 12.61 -22.14
C HIS A 180 14.25 13.01 -23.43
N LEU A 181 13.19 12.29 -23.78
CA LEU A 181 12.37 12.59 -24.96
C LEU A 181 11.63 13.93 -24.79
N ALA A 182 11.11 14.19 -23.59
CA ALA A 182 10.46 15.43 -23.26
C ALA A 182 11.42 16.64 -23.33
N GLN A 183 12.64 16.48 -22.85
CA GLN A 183 13.69 17.52 -22.93
C GLN A 183 14.00 17.89 -24.38
N ILE A 184 14.19 16.88 -25.26
CA ILE A 184 14.41 17.10 -26.69
C ILE A 184 13.23 17.82 -27.34
N ALA A 185 12.00 17.44 -26.98
CA ALA A 185 10.78 18.02 -27.54
C ALA A 185 10.49 19.42 -27.00
N LEU A 186 10.88 19.73 -25.76
CA LEU A 186 10.66 21.01 -25.12
C LEU A 186 11.56 22.12 -25.68
N GLU A 187 12.82 21.81 -25.95
CA GLU A 187 13.84 22.79 -26.34
C GLU A 187 13.44 23.63 -27.59
N PRO A 188 13.02 23.05 -28.74
CA PRO A 188 12.66 23.82 -29.93
C PRO A 188 11.40 24.68 -29.71
N VAL A 189 10.49 24.26 -28.85
CA VAL A 189 9.31 25.06 -28.49
C VAL A 189 9.71 26.26 -27.63
N MET A 190 10.61 26.07 -26.69
CA MET A 190 11.07 27.16 -25.83
C MET A 190 11.89 28.19 -26.59
N LYS A 191 12.62 27.79 -27.64
CA LYS A 191 13.39 28.66 -28.55
C LYS A 191 12.55 29.32 -29.64
N ASP A 192 11.23 29.04 -29.70
CA ASP A 192 10.32 29.53 -30.75
C ASP A 192 10.61 29.00 -32.17
N ASP A 193 11.40 27.92 -32.30
CA ASP A 193 11.56 27.17 -33.55
C ASP A 193 10.24 26.49 -33.94
N ILE A 194 9.48 26.04 -32.94
CA ILE A 194 8.11 25.53 -33.07
C ILE A 194 7.17 26.47 -32.29
N LYS A 195 6.20 27.05 -32.99
CA LYS A 195 5.28 28.05 -32.40
C LYS A 195 3.88 27.51 -32.23
N PHE A 196 3.29 27.80 -31.07
CA PHE A 196 1.90 27.47 -30.76
C PHE A 196 0.95 28.64 -31.10
N TYR A 197 -0.19 28.30 -31.66
CA TYR A 197 -1.27 29.22 -31.90
C TYR A 197 -2.58 28.72 -31.26
N PRO A 198 -3.13 29.39 -30.28
CA PRO A 198 -2.66 30.64 -29.62
C PRO A 198 -1.39 30.39 -28.75
N ALA A 199 -0.58 31.43 -28.60
CA ALA A 199 0.71 31.37 -27.88
C ALA A 199 0.59 30.91 -26.42
N LYS A 200 -0.57 31.09 -25.77
CA LYS A 200 -0.84 30.66 -24.40
C LYS A 200 -0.57 29.16 -24.18
N TYR A 201 -0.75 28.32 -25.19
CA TYR A 201 -0.53 26.88 -25.09
C TYR A 201 0.95 26.48 -24.97
N LYS A 202 1.90 27.41 -25.24
CA LYS A 202 3.33 27.19 -24.99
C LYS A 202 3.60 26.89 -23.51
N ASN A 203 2.93 27.59 -22.58
CA ASN A 203 3.06 27.35 -21.15
C ASN A 203 2.46 26.00 -20.72
N THR A 204 1.29 25.65 -21.25
CA THR A 204 0.66 24.36 -20.99
C THR A 204 1.56 23.21 -21.45
N TYR A 205 2.11 23.33 -22.68
CA TYR A 205 3.04 22.33 -23.22
C TYR A 205 4.29 22.21 -22.34
N ARG A 206 4.87 23.33 -21.91
CA ARG A 206 6.03 23.34 -21.02
C ARG A 206 5.76 22.55 -19.73
N HIS A 207 4.67 22.85 -19.03
CA HIS A 207 4.32 22.13 -17.80
C HIS A 207 4.15 20.64 -18.03
N TRP A 208 3.53 20.24 -19.12
CA TRP A 208 3.37 18.83 -19.44
C TRP A 208 4.72 18.12 -19.68
N MET A 209 5.66 18.80 -20.34
CA MET A 209 6.99 18.22 -20.63
C MET A 209 7.91 18.22 -19.41
N GLU A 210 7.82 19.24 -18.53
CA GLU A 210 8.59 19.33 -17.29
C GLU A 210 8.14 18.30 -16.24
N ASP A 211 6.83 18.01 -16.18
CA ASP A 211 6.22 17.07 -15.22
C ASP A 211 5.91 15.69 -15.84
N ILE A 212 6.53 15.37 -16.99
CA ILE A 212 6.25 14.12 -17.70
C ILE A 212 6.63 12.90 -16.86
N LYS A 213 5.75 11.93 -16.81
CA LYS A 213 6.01 10.63 -16.19
C LYS A 213 6.34 9.59 -17.25
N ASP A 214 7.05 8.55 -16.85
CA ASP A 214 7.32 7.41 -17.70
C ASP A 214 6.01 6.80 -18.21
N TRP A 215 5.96 6.48 -19.49
CA TRP A 215 4.77 5.97 -20.13
C TRP A 215 4.68 4.45 -20.05
N GLY A 216 3.72 3.95 -19.27
CA GLY A 216 3.39 2.52 -19.24
C GLY A 216 2.80 2.07 -20.58
N ILE A 217 3.51 1.19 -21.28
CA ILE A 217 3.12 0.70 -22.61
C ILE A 217 2.58 -0.72 -22.61
N SER A 218 2.64 -1.43 -21.48
CA SER A 218 1.96 -2.74 -21.33
C SER A 218 0.45 -2.57 -21.40
N ARG A 219 -0.21 -3.49 -22.05
CA ARG A 219 -1.67 -3.63 -22.11
C ARG A 219 -2.01 -5.08 -21.81
N GLN A 220 -2.78 -5.28 -20.76
CA GLN A 220 -3.20 -6.60 -20.27
C GLN A 220 -4.71 -6.72 -20.27
#